data_ccd3551a7e7fcc08687ae7838841eac3
#
_entry.id   ccd3551a7e7fcc08687ae7838841eac3
#
_cell.length_a   1.000
_cell.length_b   1.000
_cell.length_c   1.000
_cell.angle_alpha   90.00
_cell.angle_beta   90.00
_cell.angle_gamma   90.00
#
_symmetry.space_group_name_H-M   'P 1'
#
loop_
_entity.id
_entity.type
_entity.pdbx_description
1 polymer ?
#
loop_
_entity_poly.entity_id
_entity_poly.type
_entity_poly.pdbx_seq_one_letter_code
_entity_poly.pdbx_strand_id
1 'polypeptide(L)'
;MSRYIDAGSLDERLERLELQETAPNTWEWVVLSRLWGQVTVDGGTNLFSRVGIGARNAKLAIRSRDITLHEALRWRGQHLFLTSITKLDRMHLNVQAALVNVVTCLAARTEDTVGAAGRPVTAETMRISFPGILTEKYARYEREETHAENDTSYVLVVPKEILLQAGDLVTVQDGPAKAVDAVTIC
;
A
#
# COMPACT_ATOMS: atom_id res chain seq x y z
N MET A 1 11.12 11.96 -31.21
CA MET A 1 11.37 10.62 -31.78
C MET A 1 10.45 9.66 -31.04
N SER A 2 9.47 9.07 -31.73
CA SER A 2 8.59 8.04 -31.16
C SER A 2 9.43 6.78 -30.92
N ARG A 3 9.58 6.38 -29.66
CA ARG A 3 10.32 5.17 -29.29
C ARG A 3 9.39 3.99 -29.58
N TYR A 4 9.58 3.35 -30.71
CA TYR A 4 8.86 2.13 -31.06
C TYR A 4 9.23 1.04 -30.03
N ILE A 5 8.21 0.45 -29.40
CA ILE A 5 8.38 -0.72 -28.52
C ILE A 5 8.11 -1.94 -29.38
N ASP A 6 9.13 -2.77 -29.54
CA ASP A 6 8.97 -4.06 -30.18
C ASP A 6 8.15 -5.00 -29.25
N ALA A 7 7.26 -5.79 -29.85
CA ALA A 7 6.48 -6.79 -29.10
C ALA A 7 7.36 -7.81 -28.37
N GLY A 8 8.58 -8.05 -28.86
CA GLY A 8 9.59 -8.91 -28.22
C GLY A 8 10.18 -8.33 -26.93
N SER A 9 10.03 -7.02 -26.66
CA SER A 9 10.49 -6.40 -25.42
C SER A 9 9.48 -6.46 -24.28
N LEU A 10 8.24 -6.94 -24.53
CA LEU A 10 7.22 -7.17 -23.51
C LEU A 10 7.30 -8.64 -23.03
N ASP A 11 8.38 -8.99 -22.37
CA ASP A 11 8.76 -10.36 -22.01
C ASP A 11 8.52 -10.73 -20.54
N GLU A 12 8.20 -9.74 -19.71
CA GLU A 12 7.89 -9.98 -18.31
C GLU A 12 6.39 -10.24 -18.10
N ARG A 13 6.09 -11.28 -17.30
CA ARG A 13 4.72 -11.64 -16.95
C ARG A 13 4.29 -10.87 -15.72
N LEU A 14 3.15 -10.20 -15.84
CA LEU A 14 2.53 -9.40 -14.80
C LEU A 14 1.12 -9.94 -14.49
N GLU A 15 0.67 -9.80 -13.26
CA GLU A 15 -0.71 -10.05 -12.86
C GLU A 15 -1.36 -8.74 -12.45
N ARG A 16 -2.51 -8.44 -13.02
CA ARG A 16 -3.35 -7.30 -12.65
C ARG A 16 -4.19 -7.68 -11.47
N LEU A 17 -4.16 -6.87 -10.44
CA LEU A 17 -4.83 -7.10 -9.17
C LEU A 17 -5.85 -6.00 -8.90
N GLU A 18 -6.96 -6.39 -8.31
CA GLU A 18 -7.97 -5.49 -7.77
C GLU A 18 -8.19 -5.81 -6.30
N LEU A 19 -8.39 -4.78 -5.49
CA LEU A 19 -8.75 -4.96 -4.10
C LEU A 19 -10.23 -5.32 -4.01
N GLN A 20 -10.54 -6.46 -3.39
CA GLN A 20 -11.90 -6.95 -3.24
C GLN A 20 -12.15 -7.42 -1.80
N GLU A 21 -13.36 -7.23 -1.34
CA GLU A 21 -13.83 -7.82 -0.09
C GLU A 21 -14.20 -9.29 -0.35
N THR A 22 -13.33 -10.20 0.08
CA THR A 22 -13.48 -11.65 -0.13
C THR A 22 -14.36 -12.34 0.91
N ALA A 23 -14.45 -11.74 2.12
CA ALA A 23 -15.35 -12.11 3.19
C ALA A 23 -15.72 -10.85 3.98
N PRO A 24 -16.78 -10.84 4.79
CA PRO A 24 -17.17 -9.69 5.59
C PRO A 24 -15.99 -9.09 6.35
N ASN A 25 -15.68 -7.81 6.09
CA ASN A 25 -14.55 -7.08 6.66
C ASN A 25 -13.15 -7.70 6.34
N THR A 26 -13.02 -8.45 5.26
CA THR A 26 -11.74 -9.05 4.83
C THR A 26 -11.46 -8.64 3.39
N TRP A 27 -10.41 -7.84 3.21
CA TRP A 27 -10.01 -7.29 1.93
C TRP A 27 -8.72 -7.94 1.46
N GLU A 28 -8.69 -8.33 0.20
CA GLU A 28 -7.53 -8.98 -0.42
C GLU A 28 -7.31 -8.50 -1.86
N TRP A 29 -6.06 -8.57 -2.31
CA TRP A 29 -5.71 -8.34 -3.70
C TRP A 29 -6.00 -9.60 -4.54
N VAL A 30 -7.05 -9.52 -5.36
CA VAL A 30 -7.49 -10.63 -6.23
C VAL A 30 -6.95 -10.44 -7.64
N VAL A 31 -6.48 -11.53 -8.24
CA VAL A 31 -5.97 -11.52 -9.63
C VAL A 31 -7.13 -11.43 -10.61
N LEU A 32 -7.24 -10.31 -11.33
CA LEU A 32 -8.23 -10.13 -12.40
C LEU A 32 -7.78 -10.72 -13.73
N SER A 33 -6.54 -10.50 -14.11
CA SER A 33 -6.01 -10.92 -15.40
C SER A 33 -4.49 -10.97 -15.40
N ARG A 34 -3.94 -11.59 -16.42
CA ARG A 34 -2.49 -11.62 -16.68
C ARG A 34 -2.18 -10.80 -17.91
N LEU A 35 -1.01 -10.19 -17.90
CA LEU A 35 -0.54 -9.36 -18.99
C LEU A 35 0.98 -9.48 -19.17
N TRP A 36 1.45 -9.08 -20.32
CA TRP A 36 2.87 -8.98 -20.62
C TRP A 36 3.30 -7.53 -20.63
N GLY A 37 4.50 -7.25 -20.13
CA GLY A 37 5.06 -5.92 -20.10
C GLY A 37 6.58 -5.95 -20.08
N GLN A 38 7.17 -4.80 -20.29
CA GLN A 38 8.57 -4.55 -20.00
C GLN A 38 8.65 -3.89 -18.62
N VAL A 39 9.50 -4.40 -17.74
CA VAL A 39 9.68 -3.86 -16.39
C VAL A 39 11.12 -3.39 -16.22
N THR A 40 11.29 -2.14 -15.81
CA THR A 40 12.59 -1.56 -15.46
C THR A 40 12.50 -1.05 -14.03
N VAL A 41 13.32 -1.59 -13.14
CA VAL A 41 13.37 -1.17 -11.74
C VAL A 41 14.62 -0.35 -11.51
N ASP A 42 14.48 0.83 -10.92
CA ASP A 42 15.60 1.67 -10.56
C ASP A 42 16.44 0.97 -9.47
N GLY A 43 17.77 1.00 -9.63
CA GLY A 43 18.70 0.28 -8.74
C GLY A 43 18.81 0.84 -7.31
N GLY A 44 18.34 2.06 -7.07
CA GLY A 44 18.36 2.72 -5.76
C GLY A 44 17.02 2.64 -5.04
N THR A 45 17.07 2.52 -3.72
CA THR A 45 15.90 2.76 -2.87
C THR A 45 15.60 4.26 -2.83
N ASN A 46 14.36 4.63 -3.08
CA ASN A 46 13.94 6.02 -2.98
C ASN A 46 13.58 6.35 -1.53
N LEU A 47 14.47 7.06 -0.83
CA LEU A 47 14.26 7.50 0.55
C LEU A 47 13.08 8.49 0.69
N PHE A 48 12.67 9.13 -0.40
CA PHE A 48 11.58 10.11 -0.46
C PHE A 48 10.38 9.62 -1.26
N SER A 49 10.21 8.29 -1.39
CA SER A 49 9.05 7.72 -2.05
C SER A 49 7.77 8.14 -1.31
N ARG A 50 6.73 8.51 -2.08
CA ARG A 50 5.39 8.76 -1.52
C ARG A 50 4.79 7.54 -0.82
N VAL A 51 5.32 6.36 -1.10
CA VAL A 51 4.89 5.08 -0.55
C VAL A 51 5.73 4.64 0.64
N GLY A 52 6.72 5.45 1.04
CA GLY A 52 7.56 5.20 2.21
C GLY A 52 8.99 4.75 1.89
N ILE A 53 9.79 4.61 2.95
CA ILE A 53 11.20 4.22 2.88
C ILE A 53 11.28 2.75 2.42
N GLY A 54 12.15 2.48 1.45
CA GLY A 54 12.38 1.12 0.94
C GLY A 54 11.59 0.76 -0.32
N ALA A 55 10.61 1.58 -0.73
CA ALA A 55 9.97 1.40 -2.03
C ALA A 55 10.97 1.70 -3.16
N ARG A 56 11.01 0.84 -4.18
CA ARG A 56 11.82 1.03 -5.38
C ARG A 56 10.94 1.54 -6.50
N ASN A 57 11.43 2.50 -7.26
CA ASN A 57 10.69 2.96 -8.43
C ASN A 57 10.78 1.94 -9.57
N ALA A 58 9.66 1.66 -10.18
CA ALA A 58 9.55 0.82 -11.35
C ALA A 58 8.87 1.58 -12.49
N LYS A 59 9.38 1.39 -13.70
CA LYS A 59 8.79 1.88 -14.95
C LYS A 59 8.39 0.68 -15.78
N LEU A 60 7.13 0.68 -16.23
CA LEU A 60 6.59 -0.40 -16.99
C LEU A 60 6.07 0.12 -18.34
N ALA A 61 6.31 -0.66 -19.39
CA ALA A 61 5.61 -0.50 -20.64
C ALA A 61 4.68 -1.70 -20.82
N ILE A 62 3.39 -1.45 -20.99
CA ILE A 62 2.36 -2.48 -21.17
C ILE A 62 1.50 -2.16 -22.39
N ARG A 63 0.82 -3.15 -22.96
CA ARG A 63 -0.16 -2.89 -24.01
C ARG A 63 -1.30 -2.04 -23.48
N SER A 64 -1.79 -1.11 -24.33
CA SER A 64 -2.92 -0.23 -24.01
C SER A 64 -4.14 -1.05 -23.58
N ARG A 65 -4.66 -0.74 -22.42
CA ARG A 65 -5.85 -1.35 -21.81
C ARG A 65 -6.46 -0.41 -20.81
N ASP A 66 -7.67 -0.75 -20.39
CA ASP A 66 -8.33 -0.07 -19.28
C ASP A 66 -7.70 -0.54 -17.97
N ILE A 67 -6.91 0.35 -17.34
CA ILE A 67 -6.26 0.15 -16.04
C ILE A 67 -6.29 1.47 -15.28
N THR A 68 -6.55 1.42 -14.00
CA THR A 68 -6.70 2.58 -13.14
C THR A 68 -5.64 2.60 -12.04
N LEU A 69 -5.47 3.75 -11.38
CA LEU A 69 -4.55 3.90 -10.24
C LEU A 69 -5.04 3.19 -8.96
N HIS A 70 -6.31 2.74 -8.92
CA HIS A 70 -6.86 1.95 -7.81
C HIS A 70 -6.50 0.46 -7.89
N GLU A 71 -5.90 0.06 -8.99
CA GLU A 71 -5.43 -1.30 -9.20
C GLU A 71 -3.94 -1.41 -8.87
N ALA A 72 -3.48 -2.64 -8.70
CA ALA A 72 -2.07 -2.94 -8.56
C ALA A 72 -1.63 -3.96 -9.63
N LEU A 73 -0.33 -4.02 -9.84
CA LEU A 73 0.27 -5.11 -10.61
C LEU A 73 1.12 -5.97 -9.68
N ARG A 74 1.25 -7.26 -9.98
CA ARG A 74 2.18 -8.15 -9.30
C ARG A 74 3.21 -8.65 -10.30
N TRP A 75 4.47 -8.50 -9.94
CA TRP A 75 5.62 -8.92 -10.72
C TRP A 75 6.59 -9.70 -9.83
N ARG A 76 6.91 -10.94 -10.23
CA ARG A 76 7.81 -11.83 -9.50
C ARG A 76 7.48 -11.96 -7.99
N GLY A 77 6.18 -11.99 -7.66
CA GLY A 77 5.69 -12.11 -6.28
C GLY A 77 5.61 -10.80 -5.49
N GLN A 78 6.15 -9.69 -6.00
CA GLN A 78 6.11 -8.37 -5.36
C GLN A 78 5.01 -7.50 -5.95
N HIS A 79 4.45 -6.59 -5.14
CA HIS A 79 3.42 -5.67 -5.58
C HIS A 79 4.04 -4.40 -6.21
N LEU A 80 3.41 -3.95 -7.27
CA LEU A 80 3.68 -2.71 -7.97
C LEU A 80 2.47 -1.80 -7.80
N PHE A 81 2.58 -0.82 -6.90
CA PHE A 81 1.56 0.21 -6.73
C PHE A 81 1.70 1.26 -7.82
N LEU A 82 0.62 1.49 -8.55
CA LEU A 82 0.61 2.40 -9.69
C LEU A 82 0.59 3.84 -9.21
N THR A 83 1.56 4.64 -9.64
CA THR A 83 1.68 6.06 -9.28
C THR A 83 1.36 6.99 -10.43
N SER A 84 1.51 6.53 -11.68
CA SER A 84 1.18 7.29 -12.87
C SER A 84 0.92 6.36 -14.04
N ILE A 85 -0.08 6.71 -14.86
CA ILE A 85 -0.40 6.01 -16.09
C ILE A 85 -0.47 7.05 -17.20
N THR A 86 0.39 6.91 -18.21
CA THR A 86 0.47 7.82 -19.36
C THR A 86 0.47 7.03 -20.66
N LYS A 87 -0.07 7.60 -21.72
CA LYS A 87 0.04 6.99 -23.05
C LYS A 87 1.46 7.15 -23.56
N LEU A 88 2.10 6.05 -23.93
CA LEU A 88 3.41 6.05 -24.55
C LEU A 88 3.27 6.21 -26.07
N ASP A 89 2.36 5.43 -26.66
CA ASP A 89 1.97 5.48 -28.06
C ASP A 89 0.52 5.00 -28.22
N ARG A 90 0.09 4.73 -29.46
CA ARG A 90 -1.27 4.26 -29.75
C ARG A 90 -1.60 2.91 -29.11
N MET A 91 -0.60 2.05 -28.93
CA MET A 91 -0.75 0.64 -28.52
C MET A 91 -0.22 0.37 -27.13
N HIS A 92 0.51 1.32 -26.51
CA HIS A 92 1.20 1.10 -25.24
C HIS A 92 0.93 2.20 -24.23
N LEU A 93 0.94 1.77 -22.98
CA LEU A 93 0.94 2.64 -21.79
C LEU A 93 2.31 2.61 -21.14
N ASN A 94 2.75 3.77 -20.66
CA ASN A 94 3.86 3.90 -19.74
C ASN A 94 3.29 4.05 -18.33
N VAL A 95 3.61 3.10 -17.47
CA VAL A 95 3.13 3.05 -16.09
C VAL A 95 4.32 3.25 -15.16
N GLN A 96 4.20 4.20 -14.25
CA GLN A 96 5.13 4.33 -13.14
C GLN A 96 4.51 3.68 -11.90
N ALA A 97 5.31 2.94 -11.16
CA ALA A 97 4.87 2.22 -10.00
C ALA A 97 5.94 2.22 -8.90
N ALA A 98 5.50 2.02 -7.66
CA ALA A 98 6.36 1.70 -6.54
C ALA A 98 6.34 0.18 -6.30
N LEU A 99 7.52 -0.43 -6.35
CA LEU A 99 7.71 -1.84 -6.00
C LEU A 99 7.79 -1.96 -4.49
N VAL A 100 6.84 -2.66 -3.89
CA VAL A 100 6.65 -2.73 -2.44
C VAL A 100 6.33 -4.15 -1.98
N ASN A 101 6.53 -4.40 -0.69
CA ASN A 101 6.06 -5.60 -0.02
C ASN A 101 4.78 -5.27 0.73
N VAL A 102 3.73 -6.02 0.42
CA VAL A 102 2.43 -5.91 1.09
C VAL A 102 2.42 -6.83 2.30
N VAL A 103 1.89 -6.32 3.40
CA VAL A 103 1.70 -7.05 4.66
C VAL A 103 0.22 -7.12 5.00
N THR A 104 -0.20 -8.18 5.67
CA THR A 104 -1.57 -8.29 6.17
C THR A 104 -1.69 -7.49 7.46
N CYS A 105 -2.69 -6.63 7.51
CA CYS A 105 -3.02 -5.79 8.66
C CYS A 105 -4.39 -6.18 9.21
N LEU A 106 -4.54 -6.09 10.51
CA LEU A 106 -5.80 -6.23 11.22
C LEU A 106 -6.04 -4.96 12.01
N ALA A 107 -7.09 -4.20 11.67
CA ALA A 107 -7.51 -3.04 12.44
C ALA A 107 -8.69 -3.38 13.33
N ALA A 108 -8.66 -2.86 14.56
CA ALA A 108 -9.76 -2.93 15.52
C ALA A 108 -10.05 -1.53 16.03
N ARG A 109 -11.34 -1.20 16.14
CA ARG A 109 -11.83 0.02 16.78
C ARG A 109 -12.58 -0.37 18.04
N THR A 110 -12.29 0.32 19.11
CA THR A 110 -12.96 0.13 20.39
C THR A 110 -13.65 1.43 20.79
N GLU A 111 -14.83 1.30 21.37
CA GLU A 111 -15.57 2.43 21.94
C GLU A 111 -15.93 2.13 23.38
N ASP A 112 -15.82 3.14 24.23
CA ASP A 112 -16.25 3.03 25.61
C ASP A 112 -17.77 3.21 25.68
N THR A 113 -18.46 2.16 26.12
CA THR A 113 -19.90 2.14 26.32
C THR A 113 -20.24 2.01 27.81
N VAL A 114 -21.43 2.48 28.19
CA VAL A 114 -21.89 2.29 29.58
C VAL A 114 -22.58 0.95 29.67
N GLY A 115 -21.97 0.01 30.40
CA GLY A 115 -22.56 -1.31 30.65
C GLY A 115 -23.80 -1.25 31.56
N ALA A 116 -24.53 -2.36 31.66
CA ALA A 116 -25.79 -2.47 32.40
C ALA A 116 -25.70 -2.09 33.90
N ALA A 117 -24.51 -2.04 34.48
CA ALA A 117 -24.26 -1.62 35.87
C ALA A 117 -23.72 -0.17 35.97
N GLY A 118 -23.81 0.65 34.90
CA GLY A 118 -23.30 2.02 34.90
C GLY A 118 -21.77 2.12 34.87
N ARG A 119 -21.06 1.01 34.67
CA ARG A 119 -19.59 0.99 34.54
C ARG A 119 -19.17 1.13 33.08
N PRO A 120 -18.10 1.89 32.77
CA PRO A 120 -17.55 1.92 31.44
C PRO A 120 -17.07 0.52 31.02
N VAL A 121 -17.49 0.09 29.82
CA VAL A 121 -17.08 -1.16 29.22
C VAL A 121 -16.56 -0.82 27.82
N THR A 122 -15.33 -1.18 27.55
CA THR A 122 -14.74 -1.03 26.20
C THR A 122 -15.25 -2.17 25.31
N ALA A 123 -15.96 -1.83 24.25
CA ALA A 123 -16.48 -2.79 23.29
C ALA A 123 -15.77 -2.60 21.93
N GLU A 124 -15.42 -3.71 21.28
CA GLU A 124 -14.92 -3.68 19.91
C GLU A 124 -16.09 -3.42 18.97
N THR A 125 -16.04 -2.31 18.23
CA THR A 125 -17.11 -1.89 17.30
C THR A 125 -16.79 -2.21 15.85
N MET A 126 -15.51 -2.37 15.51
CA MET A 126 -15.05 -2.70 14.17
C MET A 126 -13.84 -3.63 14.24
N ARG A 127 -13.83 -4.62 13.35
CA ARG A 127 -12.66 -5.45 13.07
C ARG A 127 -12.55 -5.69 11.57
N ILE A 128 -11.43 -5.29 10.96
CA ILE A 128 -11.22 -5.38 9.53
C ILE A 128 -9.81 -5.88 9.22
N SER A 129 -9.72 -6.85 8.30
CA SER A 129 -8.46 -7.37 7.77
C SER A 129 -8.22 -6.81 6.36
N PHE A 130 -7.02 -6.31 6.11
CA PHE A 130 -6.69 -5.69 4.82
C PHE A 130 -5.18 -5.75 4.53
N PRO A 131 -4.79 -5.65 3.24
CA PRO A 131 -3.41 -5.53 2.85
C PRO A 131 -2.93 -4.09 2.98
N GLY A 132 -1.79 -3.89 3.63
CA GLY A 132 -1.15 -2.58 3.79
C GLY A 132 0.33 -2.62 3.45
N ILE A 133 0.96 -1.45 3.43
CA ILE A 133 2.41 -1.31 3.30
C ILE A 133 2.90 -0.59 4.54
N LEU A 134 3.70 -1.28 5.34
CA LEU A 134 4.30 -0.71 6.54
C LEU A 134 5.71 -0.22 6.22
N THR A 135 5.98 1.04 6.53
CA THR A 135 7.30 1.65 6.39
C THR A 135 7.67 2.41 7.66
N GLU A 136 8.95 2.49 7.96
CA GLU A 136 9.43 3.31 9.05
C GLU A 136 9.35 4.79 8.67
N LYS A 137 8.95 5.62 9.61
CA LYS A 137 9.00 7.07 9.45
C LYS A 137 10.42 7.54 9.64
N TYR A 138 10.99 8.24 8.66
CA TYR A 138 12.27 8.92 8.85
C TYR A 138 12.10 10.05 9.86
N ALA A 139 12.55 9.85 11.08
CA ALA A 139 12.64 10.90 12.09
C ALA A 139 13.91 11.73 11.80
N ARG A 140 13.76 12.98 11.37
CA ARG A 140 14.85 13.93 11.37
C ARG A 140 15.12 14.27 12.84
N TYR A 141 16.30 13.92 13.33
CA TYR A 141 16.71 14.31 14.68
C TYR A 141 16.79 15.84 14.74
N GLU A 142 15.75 16.51 15.20
CA GLU A 142 15.88 17.83 15.80
C GLU A 142 16.43 17.61 17.20
N ARG A 143 17.70 18.02 17.37
CA ARG A 143 18.34 18.05 18.68
C ARG A 143 17.55 19.01 19.56
N GLU A 144 16.96 18.46 20.58
CA GLU A 144 16.78 19.03 21.91
C GLU A 144 15.70 18.23 22.64
N GLU A 145 16.17 17.23 23.42
CA GLU A 145 15.61 16.95 24.77
C GLU A 145 16.22 15.69 25.36
N THR A 146 16.61 15.78 26.62
CA THR A 146 17.46 14.85 27.36
C THR A 146 16.74 13.58 27.86
N HIS A 147 15.62 13.21 27.28
CA HIS A 147 14.91 11.94 27.51
C HIS A 147 14.55 11.31 26.17
N ALA A 148 15.48 10.51 25.63
CA ALA A 148 15.22 9.69 24.46
C ALA A 148 14.34 8.51 24.86
N GLU A 149 13.06 8.68 24.91
CA GLU A 149 12.11 7.60 24.67
C GLU A 149 12.20 7.28 23.18
N ASN A 150 12.69 6.07 22.84
CA ASN A 150 12.80 5.61 21.44
C ASN A 150 11.39 5.29 20.93
N ASP A 151 10.64 6.32 20.61
CA ASP A 151 9.31 6.18 20.00
C ASP A 151 9.49 5.98 18.50
N THR A 152 9.46 4.73 18.06
CA THR A 152 9.59 4.39 16.65
C THR A 152 8.25 4.61 15.96
N SER A 153 8.14 5.69 15.21
CA SER A 153 6.96 5.99 14.40
C SER A 153 7.00 5.22 13.07
N TYR A 154 5.85 4.72 12.66
CA TYR A 154 5.68 4.03 11.39
C TYR A 154 4.68 4.78 10.50
N VAL A 155 4.80 4.58 9.21
CA VAL A 155 3.80 4.99 8.22
C VAL A 155 3.18 3.74 7.63
N LEU A 156 1.86 3.63 7.78
CA LEU A 156 1.08 2.57 7.15
C LEU A 156 0.31 3.18 5.97
N VAL A 157 0.64 2.73 4.76
CA VAL A 157 -0.11 3.07 3.55
C VAL A 157 -1.18 2.02 3.34
N VAL A 158 -2.41 2.46 3.29
CA VAL A 158 -3.60 1.60 3.13
C VAL A 158 -4.35 1.96 1.85
N PRO A 159 -5.07 1.00 1.23
CA PRO A 159 -5.99 1.29 0.15
C PRO A 159 -7.08 2.28 0.57
N LYS A 160 -7.55 3.08 -0.37
CA LYS A 160 -8.54 4.15 -0.12
C LYS A 160 -9.87 3.63 0.42
N GLU A 161 -10.21 2.39 0.12
CA GLU A 161 -11.43 1.72 0.57
C GLU A 161 -11.41 1.42 2.08
N ILE A 162 -10.21 1.42 2.68
CA ILE A 162 -10.02 1.12 4.11
C ILE A 162 -10.05 2.42 4.91
N LEU A 163 -11.12 2.63 5.64
CA LEU A 163 -11.34 3.85 6.42
C LEU A 163 -10.86 3.68 7.87
N LEU A 164 -9.58 3.98 8.09
CA LEU A 164 -9.01 4.06 9.43
C LEU A 164 -9.27 5.44 10.05
N GLN A 165 -9.31 5.48 11.37
CA GLN A 165 -9.43 6.71 12.16
C GLN A 165 -8.30 6.77 13.20
N ALA A 166 -8.02 7.98 13.68
CA ALA A 166 -7.13 8.15 14.83
C ALA A 166 -7.74 7.41 16.05
N GLY A 167 -6.91 6.67 16.76
CA GLY A 167 -7.32 5.80 17.87
C GLY A 167 -7.58 4.35 17.48
N ASP A 168 -7.70 4.00 16.19
CA ASP A 168 -7.77 2.60 15.76
C ASP A 168 -6.49 1.85 16.13
N LEU A 169 -6.62 0.60 16.55
CA LEU A 169 -5.48 -0.29 16.85
C LEU A 169 -5.19 -1.16 15.64
N VAL A 170 -3.99 -1.06 15.10
CA VAL A 170 -3.56 -1.86 13.93
C VAL A 170 -2.48 -2.85 14.32
N THR A 171 -2.74 -4.12 14.07
CA THR A 171 -1.78 -5.22 14.19
C THR A 171 -1.29 -5.61 12.80
N VAL A 172 0.03 -5.73 12.64
CA VAL A 172 0.67 -6.09 11.37
C VAL A 172 1.38 -7.43 11.54
N GLN A 173 1.00 -8.43 10.74
CA GLN A 173 1.65 -9.76 10.69
C GLN A 173 1.89 -10.37 12.07
N ASP A 174 0.86 -10.47 12.90
CA ASP A 174 0.94 -11.01 14.28
C ASP A 174 1.90 -10.25 15.22
N GLY A 175 2.31 -9.06 14.83
CA GLY A 175 3.09 -8.15 15.67
C GLY A 175 2.24 -7.48 16.76
N PRO A 176 2.85 -6.64 17.60
CA PRO A 176 2.10 -5.86 18.59
C PRO A 176 1.15 -4.87 17.91
N ALA A 177 -0.01 -4.66 18.52
CA ALA A 177 -0.94 -3.62 18.07
C ALA A 177 -0.33 -2.23 18.24
N LYS A 178 -0.54 -1.37 17.27
CA LYS A 178 -0.08 0.03 17.23
C LYS A 178 -1.29 0.94 17.05
N ALA A 179 -1.33 2.02 17.82
CA ALA A 179 -2.37 3.02 17.66
C ALA A 179 -2.12 3.87 16.40
N VAL A 180 -3.20 4.25 15.75
CA VAL A 180 -3.18 5.22 14.64
C VAL A 180 -3.23 6.63 15.24
N ASP A 181 -2.16 7.40 15.10
CA ASP A 181 -2.07 8.77 15.62
C ASP A 181 -2.78 9.77 14.71
N ALA A 182 -2.57 9.63 13.40
CA ALA A 182 -3.15 10.53 12.41
C ALA A 182 -3.40 9.82 11.07
N VAL A 183 -4.43 10.26 10.36
CA VAL A 183 -4.75 9.79 9.00
C VAL A 183 -4.59 10.93 8.02
N THR A 184 -3.84 10.71 6.94
CA THR A 184 -3.70 11.64 5.82
C THR A 184 -4.23 10.97 4.56
N ILE A 185 -5.15 11.64 3.87
CA ILE A 185 -5.70 11.18 2.58
C ILE A 185 -4.85 11.81 1.47
N CYS A 186 -4.28 11.00 0.61
CA CYS A 186 -3.46 11.41 -0.55
C CYS A 186 -4.25 11.29 -1.87
#